data_2c7484a6268c3e283e044a76cf2fc193
#
_entry.id   2c7484a6268c3e283e044a76cf2fc193
#
_cell.length_a   1.000
_cell.length_b   1.000
_cell.length_c   1.000
_cell.angle_alpha   90.00
_cell.angle_beta   90.00
_cell.angle_gamma   90.00
#
_symmetry.space_group_name_H-M   'P 1'
#
loop_
_entity.id
_entity.type
_entity.pdbx_description
1 polymer ?
#
loop_
_entity_poly.entity_id
_entity_poly.type
_entity_poly.pdbx_seq_one_letter_code
_entity_poly.pdbx_strand_id
1 'polypeptide(L)'
;LVLSLHACDTATDMAMGLGIRSKAKAIVCVPCCHKDILKQYSYDPFRMITRHGILKARLADTLTDGLRAAYLEGMGYKVSMIEYISPLETPKNIMIRAVYTGKKNKKSMEEYEELKKMIHVNPAIERFV
;
A
#
# COMPACT_ATOMS: atom_id res chain seq x y z
N LEU A 1 -2.27 16.28 9.42
CA LEU A 1 -2.78 14.91 9.58
C LEU A 1 -3.74 14.57 8.45
N VAL A 2 -3.45 13.49 7.76
CA VAL A 2 -4.35 12.91 6.77
C VAL A 2 -4.91 11.61 7.33
N LEU A 3 -6.22 11.47 7.34
CA LEU A 3 -6.91 10.29 7.86
C LEU A 3 -7.83 9.74 6.78
N SER A 4 -7.67 8.46 6.46
CA SER A 4 -8.49 7.77 5.47
C SER A 4 -8.94 6.43 6.05
N LEU A 5 -10.23 6.30 6.33
CA LEU A 5 -10.81 5.10 6.92
C LEU A 5 -11.73 4.43 5.90
N HIS A 6 -11.41 3.17 5.60
CA HIS A 6 -12.20 2.34 4.69
C HIS A 6 -12.41 2.96 3.31
N ALA A 7 -11.42 3.74 2.84
CA ALA A 7 -11.45 4.26 1.48
C ALA A 7 -11.19 3.10 0.52
N CYS A 8 -12.03 2.99 -0.49
CA CYS A 8 -11.92 1.90 -1.44
C CYS A 8 -10.79 2.11 -2.44
N ASP A 9 -10.01 1.06 -2.66
CA ASP A 9 -9.03 0.92 -3.74
C ASP A 9 -8.12 2.15 -3.88
N THR A 10 -8.12 2.81 -5.03
CA THR A 10 -7.22 3.95 -5.30
C THR A 10 -7.54 5.21 -4.49
N ALA A 11 -8.69 5.27 -3.81
CA ALA A 11 -9.00 6.39 -2.92
C ALA A 11 -8.02 6.48 -1.74
N THR A 12 -7.54 5.33 -1.26
CA THR A 12 -6.47 5.29 -0.26
C THR A 12 -5.19 5.91 -0.81
N ASP A 13 -4.83 5.59 -2.06
CA ASP A 13 -3.65 6.15 -2.70
C ASP A 13 -3.76 7.65 -2.91
N MET A 14 -4.96 8.12 -3.23
CA MET A 14 -5.24 9.56 -3.36
C MET A 14 -5.00 10.28 -2.03
N ALA A 15 -5.47 9.72 -0.92
CA ALA A 15 -5.27 10.28 0.41
C ALA A 15 -3.78 10.30 0.78
N MET A 16 -3.07 9.22 0.50
CA MET A 16 -1.62 9.14 0.74
C MET A 16 -0.86 10.16 -0.11
N GLY A 17 -1.22 10.28 -1.39
CA GLY A 17 -0.61 11.26 -2.28
C GLY A 17 -0.80 12.69 -1.80
N LEU A 18 -2.00 13.01 -1.32
CA LEU A 18 -2.28 14.32 -0.73
C LEU A 18 -1.39 14.57 0.49
N GLY A 19 -1.25 13.57 1.36
CA GLY A 19 -0.39 13.66 2.53
C GLY A 19 1.07 13.92 2.16
N ILE A 20 1.57 13.22 1.16
CA ILE A 20 2.96 13.38 0.70
C ILE A 20 3.17 14.79 0.13
N ARG A 21 2.27 15.24 -0.75
CA ARG A 21 2.39 16.57 -1.39
C ARG A 21 2.34 17.71 -0.37
N SER A 22 1.52 17.56 0.65
CA SER A 22 1.36 18.59 1.69
C SER A 22 2.38 18.45 2.81
N LYS A 23 3.24 17.43 2.75
CA LYS A 23 4.19 17.10 3.82
C LYS A 23 3.48 16.96 5.17
N ALA A 24 2.35 16.26 5.17
CA ALA A 24 1.58 16.02 6.37
C ALA A 24 2.43 15.33 7.43
N LYS A 25 2.30 15.75 8.67
CA LYS A 25 3.09 15.19 9.78
C LYS A 25 2.73 13.73 10.05
N ALA A 26 1.50 13.35 9.79
CA ALA A 26 1.04 11.97 9.94
C ALA A 26 0.00 11.64 8.88
N ILE A 27 0.07 10.40 8.40
CA ILE A 27 -0.90 9.83 7.45
C ILE A 27 -1.36 8.52 8.08
N VAL A 28 -2.66 8.35 8.26
CA VAL A 28 -3.24 7.12 8.80
C VAL A 28 -4.30 6.63 7.83
N CYS A 29 -4.11 5.43 7.32
CA CYS A 29 -5.02 4.83 6.36
C CYS A 29 -5.43 3.43 6.80
N VAL A 30 -6.72 3.13 6.64
CA VAL A 30 -7.26 1.79 6.85
C VAL A 30 -7.88 1.36 5.52
N PRO A 31 -7.09 0.73 4.63
CA PRO A 31 -7.58 0.33 3.32
C PRO A 31 -8.57 -0.83 3.43
N CYS A 32 -9.55 -0.87 2.54
CA CYS A 32 -10.56 -1.92 2.56
C CYS A 32 -10.56 -2.81 1.32
N CYS A 33 -10.17 -2.33 0.16
CA CYS A 33 -10.08 -3.16 -1.04
C CYS A 33 -8.88 -2.79 -1.91
N HIS A 34 -8.43 -3.75 -2.72
CA HIS A 34 -7.15 -3.66 -3.43
C HIS A 34 -7.31 -4.17 -4.86
N LYS A 35 -8.34 -3.69 -5.57
CA LYS A 35 -8.69 -4.20 -6.89
C LYS A 35 -7.72 -3.76 -7.99
N ASP A 36 -7.09 -2.59 -7.83
CA ASP A 36 -6.21 -2.04 -8.85
C ASP A 36 -4.99 -2.95 -9.09
N ILE A 37 -4.28 -3.30 -8.03
CA ILE A 37 -3.13 -4.20 -8.14
C ILE A 37 -3.56 -5.61 -8.53
N LEU A 38 -4.71 -6.06 -8.05
CA LEU A 38 -5.25 -7.38 -8.42
C LEU A 38 -5.40 -7.55 -9.93
N LYS A 39 -5.78 -6.50 -10.62
CA LYS A 39 -5.94 -6.51 -12.09
C LYS A 39 -4.63 -6.48 -12.84
N GLN A 40 -3.56 -6.00 -12.22
CA GLN A 40 -2.30 -5.73 -12.90
C GLN A 40 -1.24 -6.79 -12.67
N TYR A 41 -1.10 -7.28 -11.42
CA TYR A 41 0.09 -8.03 -11.08
C TYR A 41 0.13 -9.42 -11.70
N SER A 42 1.35 -9.82 -12.07
CA SER A 42 1.64 -11.17 -12.50
C SER A 42 3.06 -11.52 -12.09
N TYR A 43 3.26 -12.76 -11.68
CA TYR A 43 4.57 -13.27 -11.32
C TYR A 43 4.57 -14.78 -11.51
N ASP A 44 5.22 -15.24 -12.58
CA ASP A 44 5.19 -16.65 -13.00
C ASP A 44 5.56 -17.65 -11.90
N PRO A 45 6.58 -17.40 -11.06
CA PRO A 45 6.91 -18.34 -9.99
C PRO A 45 5.78 -18.58 -8.98
N PHE A 46 4.79 -17.66 -8.91
CA PHE A 46 3.64 -17.80 -8.02
C PHE A 46 2.40 -18.36 -8.72
N ARG A 47 2.52 -18.85 -9.94
CA ARG A 47 1.38 -19.37 -10.71
C ARG A 47 0.59 -20.43 -9.97
N MET A 48 1.27 -21.33 -9.26
CA MET A 48 0.63 -22.36 -8.44
C MET A 48 -0.32 -21.80 -7.40
N ILE A 49 -0.01 -20.61 -6.89
CA ILE A 49 -0.81 -19.91 -5.87
C ILE A 49 -1.89 -19.07 -6.53
N THR A 50 -1.48 -18.24 -7.49
CA THR A 50 -2.39 -17.25 -8.09
C THR A 50 -3.45 -17.84 -9.02
N ARG A 51 -3.33 -19.10 -9.41
CA ARG A 51 -4.40 -19.79 -10.14
C ARG A 51 -5.66 -19.95 -9.28
N HIS A 52 -5.52 -19.86 -7.95
CA HIS A 52 -6.66 -19.87 -7.04
C HIS A 52 -7.08 -18.43 -6.77
N GLY A 53 -8.28 -18.05 -7.25
CA GLY A 53 -8.74 -16.66 -7.17
C GLY A 53 -8.72 -16.05 -5.78
N ILE A 54 -9.08 -16.83 -4.75
CA ILE A 54 -9.05 -16.37 -3.36
C ILE A 54 -7.62 -16.01 -2.94
N LEU A 55 -6.66 -16.88 -3.26
CA LEU A 55 -5.26 -16.63 -2.89
C LEU A 55 -4.67 -15.47 -3.68
N LYS A 56 -5.03 -15.38 -4.96
CA LYS A 56 -4.60 -14.26 -5.80
C LYS A 56 -5.06 -12.93 -5.23
N ALA A 57 -6.30 -12.86 -4.77
CA ALA A 57 -6.87 -11.64 -4.17
C ALA A 57 -6.19 -11.29 -2.84
N ARG A 58 -5.95 -12.27 -1.98
CA ARG A 58 -5.26 -12.04 -0.71
C ARG A 58 -3.83 -11.58 -0.89
N LEU A 59 -3.14 -12.15 -1.87
CA LEU A 59 -1.78 -11.73 -2.19
C LEU A 59 -1.76 -10.30 -2.73
N ALA A 60 -2.76 -9.91 -3.54
CA ALA A 60 -2.91 -8.54 -4.02
C ALA A 60 -3.04 -7.55 -2.88
N ASP A 61 -3.78 -7.88 -1.83
CA ASP A 61 -3.93 -7.04 -0.64
C ASP A 61 -2.55 -6.77 0.00
N THR A 62 -1.79 -7.84 0.22
CA THR A 62 -0.47 -7.77 0.84
C THR A 62 0.51 -6.98 -0.03
N LEU A 63 0.53 -7.26 -1.33
CA LEU A 63 1.40 -6.57 -2.28
C LEU A 63 1.10 -5.08 -2.33
N THR A 64 -0.18 -4.72 -2.38
CA THR A 64 -0.61 -3.32 -2.45
C THR A 64 -0.14 -2.54 -1.22
N ASP A 65 -0.41 -3.07 -0.03
CA ASP A 65 -0.06 -2.36 1.20
C ASP A 65 1.44 -2.33 1.44
N GLY A 66 2.15 -3.38 1.05
CA GLY A 66 3.61 -3.41 1.11
C GLY A 66 4.25 -2.38 0.18
N LEU A 67 3.74 -2.23 -1.04
CA LEU A 67 4.21 -1.22 -1.98
C LEU A 67 3.93 0.19 -1.46
N ARG A 68 2.75 0.41 -0.88
CA ARG A 68 2.40 1.70 -0.26
C ARG A 68 3.36 2.07 0.86
N ALA A 69 3.64 1.10 1.75
CA ALA A 69 4.57 1.32 2.86
C ALA A 69 5.97 1.68 2.36
N ALA A 70 6.49 0.92 1.40
CA ALA A 70 7.82 1.17 0.84
C ALA A 70 7.91 2.55 0.17
N TYR A 71 6.87 2.93 -0.57
CA TYR A 71 6.83 4.23 -1.22
C TYR A 71 6.83 5.38 -0.20
N LEU A 72 6.01 5.25 0.86
CA LEU A 72 5.97 6.25 1.94
C LEU A 72 7.32 6.38 2.63
N GLU A 73 7.99 5.27 2.89
CA GLU A 73 9.34 5.31 3.46
C GLU A 73 10.32 6.03 2.53
N GLY A 74 10.23 5.77 1.24
CA GLY A 74 11.04 6.46 0.23
C GLY A 74 10.78 7.95 0.17
N MET A 75 9.60 8.39 0.56
CA MET A 75 9.20 9.80 0.55
C MET A 75 9.43 10.51 1.89
N GLY A 76 10.08 9.87 2.83
CA GLY A 76 10.47 10.50 4.09
C GLY A 76 9.57 10.24 5.27
N TYR A 77 8.84 9.13 5.26
CA TYR A 77 7.95 8.72 6.35
C TYR A 77 8.47 7.47 7.05
N LYS A 78 8.26 7.42 8.35
CA LYS A 78 8.43 6.18 9.12
C LYS A 78 7.08 5.49 9.16
N VAL A 79 7.03 4.25 8.67
CA VAL A 79 5.77 3.52 8.51
C VAL A 79 5.65 2.40 9.52
N SER A 80 4.46 2.28 10.11
CA SER A 80 4.08 1.17 10.98
C SER A 80 2.84 0.52 10.41
N MET A 81 2.85 -0.83 10.35
CA MET A 81 1.69 -1.62 9.97
C MET A 81 1.09 -2.19 11.24
N ILE A 82 -0.17 -1.89 11.49
CA ILE A 82 -0.85 -2.26 12.73
C ILE A 82 -2.07 -3.10 12.39
N GLU A 83 -2.17 -4.28 12.98
CA GLU A 83 -3.37 -5.09 12.90
C GLU A 83 -4.24 -4.73 14.10
N TYR A 84 -5.52 -4.43 13.88
CA TYR A 84 -6.43 -4.10 14.95
C TYR A 84 -7.60 -5.10 14.97
N ILE A 85 -8.18 -5.27 16.17
CA ILE A 85 -9.34 -6.13 16.33
C ILE A 85 -10.59 -5.31 16.01
N SER A 86 -11.32 -5.73 14.96
CA SER A 86 -12.57 -5.09 14.60
C SER A 86 -13.75 -5.86 15.18
N PRO A 87 -14.75 -5.19 15.79
CA PRO A 87 -15.96 -5.87 16.24
C PRO A 87 -16.80 -6.45 15.09
N LEU A 88 -16.52 -6.04 13.85
CA LEU A 88 -17.21 -6.54 12.66
C LEU A 88 -16.52 -7.75 12.04
N GLU A 89 -15.46 -8.27 12.66
CA GLU A 89 -14.71 -9.43 12.20
C GLU A 89 -14.34 -9.40 10.72
N THR A 90 -13.96 -8.21 10.23
CA THR A 90 -13.51 -8.06 8.85
C THR A 90 -12.06 -8.52 8.69
N PRO A 91 -11.71 -9.23 7.60
CA PRO A 91 -10.32 -9.57 7.32
C PRO A 91 -9.48 -8.34 6.92
N LYS A 92 -10.12 -7.21 6.65
CA LYS A 92 -9.44 -5.94 6.27
C LYS A 92 -9.19 -5.10 7.51
N ASN A 93 -8.26 -5.54 8.35
CA ASN A 93 -7.99 -4.95 9.65
C ASN A 93 -6.58 -4.38 9.78
N ILE A 94 -5.97 -3.98 8.67
CA ILE A 94 -4.63 -3.39 8.66
C ILE A 94 -4.75 -1.87 8.69
N MET A 95 -4.03 -1.24 9.60
CA MET A 95 -3.86 0.21 9.64
C MET A 95 -2.43 0.54 9.21
N ILE A 96 -2.30 1.43 8.24
CA ILE A 96 -1.01 1.96 7.81
C ILE A 96 -0.85 3.33 8.45
N ARG A 97 0.14 3.45 9.32
CA ARG A 97 0.45 4.71 10.00
C ARG A 97 1.82 5.19 9.56
N ALA A 98 1.88 6.39 9.02
CA ALA A 98 3.11 6.99 8.55
C ALA A 98 3.34 8.33 9.25
N VAL A 99 4.54 8.52 9.77
CA VAL A 99 4.94 9.75 10.47
C VAL A 99 6.08 10.40 9.70
N TYR A 100 5.93 11.68 9.38
CA TYR A 100 6.92 12.40 8.60
C TYR A 100 8.20 12.60 9.39
N THR A 101 9.33 12.15 8.84
CA THR A 101 10.65 12.33 9.44
C THR A 101 11.56 13.22 8.60
N GLY A 102 11.22 13.41 7.33
CA GLY A 102 12.05 14.11 6.36
C GLY A 102 13.25 13.31 5.88
N LYS A 103 13.44 12.10 6.38
CA LYS A 103 14.55 11.23 5.97
C LYS A 103 14.06 10.21 4.94
N LYS A 104 14.34 10.49 3.69
CA LYS A 104 13.95 9.58 2.60
C LYS A 104 14.77 8.30 2.68
N ASN A 105 14.09 7.16 2.79
CA ASN A 105 14.73 5.86 2.81
C ASN A 105 15.00 5.39 1.38
N LYS A 106 16.23 5.59 0.94
CA LYS A 106 16.65 5.27 -0.42
C LYS A 106 16.54 3.79 -0.72
N LYS A 107 16.88 2.95 0.24
CA LYS A 107 16.80 1.49 0.09
C LYS A 107 15.36 1.04 -0.12
N SER A 108 14.43 1.55 0.66
CA SER A 108 13.01 1.21 0.51
C SER A 108 12.49 1.61 -0.87
N MET A 109 12.90 2.77 -1.38
CA MET A 109 12.50 3.19 -2.73
C MET A 109 13.10 2.29 -3.81
N GLU A 110 14.33 1.88 -3.66
CA GLU A 110 14.98 0.94 -4.59
C GLU A 110 14.26 -0.41 -4.60
N GLU A 111 13.92 -0.94 -3.43
CA GLU A 111 13.18 -2.20 -3.30
C GLU A 111 11.77 -2.06 -3.87
N TYR A 112 11.13 -0.92 -3.67
CA TYR A 112 9.82 -0.61 -4.27
C TYR A 112 9.90 -0.68 -5.80
N GLU A 113 10.87 -0.01 -6.41
CA GLU A 113 11.03 0.02 -7.86
C GLU A 113 11.33 -1.38 -8.42
N GLU A 114 12.14 -2.15 -7.71
CA GLU A 114 12.48 -3.50 -8.11
C GLU A 114 11.26 -4.42 -8.10
N LEU A 115 10.49 -4.40 -7.01
CA LEU A 115 9.29 -5.21 -6.90
C LEU A 115 8.24 -4.81 -7.94
N LYS A 116 8.05 -3.52 -8.13
CA LYS A 116 7.13 -2.98 -9.13
C LYS A 116 7.40 -3.56 -10.53
N LYS A 117 8.66 -3.61 -10.91
CA LYS A 117 9.07 -4.21 -12.19
C LYS A 117 8.86 -5.72 -12.21
N MET A 118 9.21 -6.39 -11.11
CA MET A 118 9.13 -7.84 -11.01
C MET A 118 7.71 -8.38 -11.16
N ILE A 119 6.73 -7.69 -10.60
CA ILE A 119 5.33 -8.11 -10.65
C ILE A 119 4.50 -7.35 -11.69
N HIS A 120 5.13 -6.51 -12.50
CA HIS A 120 4.52 -5.82 -13.65
C HIS A 120 3.35 -4.91 -13.28
N VAL A 121 3.52 -4.08 -12.26
CA VAL A 121 2.46 -3.16 -11.81
C VAL A 121 2.87 -1.70 -11.93
N ASN A 122 1.85 -0.84 -12.01
CA ASN A 122 1.99 0.61 -11.93
C ASN A 122 1.11 1.08 -10.76
N PRO A 123 1.67 1.18 -9.54
CA PRO A 123 0.88 1.54 -8.38
C PRO A 123 0.23 2.91 -8.49
N ALA A 124 -1.04 2.99 -8.08
CA ALA A 124 -1.83 4.20 -8.21
C ALA A 124 -1.27 5.38 -7.40
N ILE A 125 -0.56 5.11 -6.30
CA ILE A 125 -0.01 6.16 -5.46
C ILE A 125 0.88 7.13 -6.24
N GLU A 126 1.59 6.66 -7.27
CA GLU A 126 2.47 7.50 -8.09
C GLU A 126 1.70 8.55 -8.88
N ARG A 127 0.43 8.32 -9.17
CA ARG A 127 -0.42 9.26 -9.91
C ARG A 127 -0.88 10.44 -9.08
N PHE A 128 -0.82 10.33 -7.75
CA PHE A 128 -1.35 11.33 -6.84
C PHE A 128 -0.27 12.14 -6.10
N VAL A 129 0.98 11.84 -6.37
CA VAL A 129 2.13 12.52 -5.74
C VAL A 129 2.69 13.63 -6.61
#